data_5f21bd6caeb649196b4881c431d811da
#
_entry.id   5f21bd6caeb649196b4881c431d811da
#
_cell.length_a   1.000
_cell.length_b   1.000
_cell.length_c   1.000
_cell.angle_alpha   90.00
_cell.angle_beta   90.00
_cell.angle_gamma   90.00
#
_symmetry.space_group_name_H-M   'P 1'
#
loop_
_entity.id
_entity.type
_entity.pdbx_description
1 polymer ?
#
loop_
_entity_poly.entity_id
_entity_poly.type
_entity_poly.pdbx_seq_one_letter_code
_entity_poly.pdbx_strand_id
1 'polypeptide(L)'
;AHPQFLAKLFFHEVPEIYEGTIEIKSVARDPGSRAKICVHSQDSSIDPVGACVGMRGSRVQAVVNELQGEKIDIVNWSEDLAIVAASALSPAEILRVNVDSMNKKIDVILTDENLSKAIGRRGQNVRLATKLLNHEINILTDQEDSERRQIEFKEKTDNFVKNLELDETLGQLLVAEGFSSIDDIKDSEPDALTKIEGIEEDTAKELIERAKEFYQKDQEEISKRVK
;
A
#
# COMPACT_ATOMS: atom_id res chain seq x y z
N ALA A 1 -7.57 -28.61 0.75
CA ALA A 1 -7.04 -27.42 0.04
C ALA A 1 -7.46 -26.09 0.67
N HIS A 2 -8.37 -26.10 1.66
CA HIS A 2 -8.91 -24.88 2.29
C HIS A 2 -7.88 -24.23 3.23
N PRO A 3 -7.75 -22.87 3.26
CA PRO A 3 -6.84 -22.16 4.17
C PRO A 3 -7.04 -22.50 5.65
N GLN A 4 -8.29 -22.69 6.10
CA GLN A 4 -8.60 -23.08 7.47
C GLN A 4 -8.00 -24.42 7.90
N PHE A 5 -7.67 -25.31 6.96
CA PHE A 5 -7.00 -26.57 7.30
C PHE A 5 -5.59 -26.29 7.85
N LEU A 6 -4.85 -25.36 7.24
CA LEU A 6 -3.55 -24.95 7.74
C LEU A 6 -3.66 -24.29 9.14
N ALA A 7 -4.67 -23.44 9.34
CA ALA A 7 -4.92 -22.83 10.65
C ALA A 7 -5.18 -23.88 11.73
N LYS A 8 -5.94 -24.93 11.42
CA LYS A 8 -6.19 -26.04 12.36
C LYS A 8 -4.93 -26.84 12.69
N LEU A 9 -4.02 -27.04 11.73
CA LEU A 9 -2.75 -27.73 12.01
C LEU A 9 -1.90 -26.90 12.98
N PHE A 10 -1.81 -25.58 12.79
CA PHE A 10 -1.13 -24.71 13.74
C PHE A 10 -1.80 -24.68 15.11
N PHE A 11 -3.13 -24.71 15.16
CA PHE A 11 -3.89 -24.81 16.42
C PHE A 11 -3.54 -26.07 17.22
N HIS A 12 -3.28 -27.18 16.56
CA HIS A 12 -2.88 -28.41 17.22
C HIS A 12 -1.39 -28.44 17.60
N GLU A 13 -0.52 -27.80 16.81
CA GLU A 13 0.93 -27.88 16.99
C GLU A 13 1.46 -26.80 17.94
N VAL A 14 0.78 -25.64 18.04
CA VAL A 14 1.23 -24.46 18.80
C VAL A 14 0.32 -24.22 20.01
N PRO A 15 0.80 -24.56 21.23
CA PRO A 15 -0.01 -24.38 22.47
C PRO A 15 -0.51 -22.96 22.64
N GLU A 16 0.29 -21.96 22.32
CA GLU A 16 -0.05 -20.54 22.47
C GLU A 16 -1.23 -20.11 21.58
N ILE A 17 -1.43 -20.79 20.44
CA ILE A 17 -2.62 -20.59 19.59
C ILE A 17 -3.83 -21.31 20.20
N TYR A 18 -3.65 -22.53 20.70
CA TYR A 18 -4.70 -23.28 21.38
C TYR A 18 -5.24 -22.55 22.62
N GLU A 19 -4.36 -21.93 23.39
CA GLU A 19 -4.67 -21.15 24.60
C GLU A 19 -5.23 -19.76 24.29
N GLY A 20 -5.18 -19.33 23.02
CA GLY A 20 -5.70 -18.03 22.57
C GLY A 20 -4.77 -16.84 22.81
N THR A 21 -3.53 -17.06 23.25
CA THR A 21 -2.53 -16.00 23.42
C THR A 21 -2.02 -15.50 22.05
N ILE A 22 -1.89 -16.41 21.07
CA ILE A 22 -1.56 -16.08 19.68
C ILE A 22 -2.78 -16.30 18.80
N GLU A 23 -3.08 -15.33 17.98
CA GLU A 23 -4.17 -15.36 17.01
C GLU A 23 -3.64 -15.45 15.58
N ILE A 24 -4.26 -16.31 14.76
CA ILE A 24 -4.02 -16.32 13.31
C ILE A 24 -4.97 -15.31 12.67
N LYS A 25 -4.43 -14.20 12.17
CA LYS A 25 -5.20 -13.12 11.54
C LYS A 25 -5.65 -13.44 10.12
N SER A 26 -4.78 -14.08 9.34
CA SER A 26 -5.08 -14.45 7.95
C SER A 26 -4.21 -15.61 7.47
N VAL A 27 -4.67 -16.28 6.43
CA VAL A 27 -3.99 -17.41 5.78
C VAL A 27 -4.17 -17.31 4.28
N ALA A 28 -3.06 -17.37 3.55
CA ALA A 28 -3.05 -17.52 2.10
C ALA A 28 -2.32 -18.83 1.72
N ARG A 29 -2.90 -19.60 0.82
CA ARG A 29 -2.38 -20.94 0.51
C ARG A 29 -2.38 -21.21 -0.99
N ASP A 30 -1.30 -21.81 -1.47
CA ASP A 30 -1.15 -22.44 -2.77
C ASP A 30 -0.88 -23.92 -2.49
N PRO A 31 -1.95 -24.76 -2.46
CA PRO A 31 -1.88 -26.12 -1.92
C PRO A 31 -0.80 -26.98 -2.61
N GLY A 32 -0.02 -27.68 -1.79
CA GLY A 32 1.08 -28.54 -2.26
C GLY A 32 2.35 -27.79 -2.66
N SER A 33 2.37 -26.45 -2.55
CA SER A 33 3.51 -25.63 -2.92
C SER A 33 3.96 -24.73 -1.78
N ARG A 34 3.18 -23.70 -1.45
CA ARG A 34 3.54 -22.70 -0.42
C ARG A 34 2.31 -22.09 0.23
N ALA A 35 2.46 -21.70 1.49
CA ALA A 35 1.46 -20.94 2.22
C ALA A 35 2.10 -19.78 2.99
N LYS A 36 1.30 -18.79 3.32
CA LYS A 36 1.64 -17.71 4.26
C LYS A 36 0.58 -17.63 5.33
N ILE A 37 1.00 -17.48 6.59
CA ILE A 37 0.11 -17.20 7.71
C ILE A 37 0.52 -15.90 8.38
N CYS A 38 -0.44 -15.10 8.79
CA CYS A 38 -0.23 -13.88 9.55
C CYS A 38 -0.69 -14.11 10.99
N VAL A 39 0.20 -13.90 11.95
CA VAL A 39 -0.02 -14.21 13.37
C VAL A 39 0.21 -12.97 14.24
N HIS A 40 -0.53 -12.88 15.32
CA HIS A 40 -0.49 -11.79 16.28
C HIS A 40 -0.50 -12.33 17.71
N SER A 41 0.31 -11.77 18.59
CA SER A 41 0.23 -12.04 20.01
C SER A 41 -0.49 -10.90 20.74
N GLN A 42 -1.42 -11.25 21.61
CA GLN A 42 -2.06 -10.30 22.53
C GLN A 42 -1.12 -9.92 23.68
N ASP A 43 -0.12 -10.75 23.97
CA ASP A 43 0.94 -10.51 24.95
C ASP A 43 2.21 -10.03 24.26
N SER A 44 2.60 -8.78 24.53
CA SER A 44 3.79 -8.16 23.92
C SER A 44 5.10 -8.83 24.34
N SER A 45 5.12 -9.66 25.38
CA SER A 45 6.28 -10.43 25.81
C SER A 45 6.52 -11.70 24.99
N ILE A 46 5.54 -12.10 24.17
CA ILE A 46 5.58 -13.32 23.35
C ILE A 46 5.82 -12.94 21.90
N ASP A 47 6.89 -13.49 21.31
CA ASP A 47 7.12 -13.45 19.86
C ASP A 47 6.21 -14.47 19.15
N PRO A 48 5.17 -14.01 18.41
CA PRO A 48 4.22 -14.94 17.80
C PRO A 48 4.85 -15.75 16.66
N VAL A 49 5.81 -15.17 15.94
CA VAL A 49 6.51 -15.88 14.85
C VAL A 49 7.41 -16.96 15.44
N GLY A 50 8.21 -16.61 16.44
CA GLY A 50 9.10 -17.55 17.12
C GLY A 50 8.33 -18.72 17.77
N ALA A 51 7.20 -18.47 18.38
CA ALA A 51 6.33 -19.49 18.97
C ALA A 51 5.78 -20.46 17.90
N CYS A 52 5.36 -19.95 16.75
CA CYS A 52 4.87 -20.78 15.64
C CYS A 52 5.98 -21.57 14.93
N VAL A 53 7.20 -20.99 14.85
CA VAL A 53 8.36 -21.67 14.29
C VAL A 53 8.80 -22.83 15.22
N GLY A 54 8.81 -22.56 16.52
CA GLY A 54 9.28 -23.50 17.53
C GLY A 54 10.81 -23.66 17.57
N MET A 55 11.28 -24.40 18.57
CA MET A 55 12.70 -24.57 18.76
C MET A 55 13.34 -25.23 17.52
N ARG A 56 14.32 -24.55 16.90
CA ARG A 56 14.99 -25.02 15.66
C ARG A 56 14.01 -25.35 14.50
N GLY A 57 12.85 -24.70 14.48
CA GLY A 57 11.85 -24.92 13.44
C GLY A 57 10.97 -26.18 13.64
N SER A 58 11.00 -26.80 14.82
CA SER A 58 10.33 -28.07 15.06
C SER A 58 8.83 -28.04 14.81
N ARG A 59 8.15 -26.97 15.25
CA ARG A 59 6.68 -26.85 15.13
C ARG A 59 6.26 -26.60 13.66
N VAL A 60 6.89 -25.62 13.01
CA VAL A 60 6.58 -25.34 11.60
C VAL A 60 6.91 -26.54 10.72
N GLN A 61 8.00 -27.26 11.02
CA GLN A 61 8.38 -28.45 10.26
C GLN A 61 7.38 -29.59 10.44
N ALA A 62 6.80 -29.76 11.62
CA ALA A 62 5.74 -30.74 11.84
C ALA A 62 4.53 -30.45 10.94
N VAL A 63 4.11 -29.17 10.86
CA VAL A 63 3.00 -28.76 9.96
C VAL A 63 3.39 -28.96 8.48
N VAL A 64 4.61 -28.61 8.09
CA VAL A 64 5.12 -28.82 6.71
C VAL A 64 5.07 -30.31 6.33
N ASN A 65 5.46 -31.19 7.24
CA ASN A 65 5.45 -32.62 7.01
C ASN A 65 4.02 -33.16 6.85
N GLU A 66 3.08 -32.71 7.66
CA GLU A 66 1.67 -33.05 7.55
C GLU A 66 1.06 -32.61 6.21
N LEU A 67 1.55 -31.49 5.67
CA LEU A 67 1.18 -30.96 4.35
C LEU A 67 2.03 -31.49 3.19
N GLN A 68 2.79 -32.57 3.42
CA GLN A 68 3.60 -33.25 2.40
C GLN A 68 4.64 -32.34 1.73
N GLY A 69 5.23 -31.41 2.50
CA GLY A 69 6.31 -30.56 2.03
C GLY A 69 5.88 -29.18 1.54
N GLU A 70 4.63 -28.76 1.75
CA GLU A 70 4.20 -27.39 1.48
C GLU A 70 4.97 -26.41 2.36
N LYS A 71 5.68 -25.46 1.74
CA LYS A 71 6.48 -24.47 2.47
C LYS A 71 5.58 -23.44 3.15
N ILE A 72 5.96 -23.02 4.36
CA ILE A 72 5.16 -22.10 5.16
C ILE A 72 5.99 -20.87 5.54
N ASP A 73 5.51 -19.70 5.17
CA ASP A 73 6.04 -18.42 5.63
C ASP A 73 5.12 -17.88 6.73
N ILE A 74 5.72 -17.50 7.87
CA ILE A 74 5.02 -16.94 9.02
C ILE A 74 5.31 -15.47 9.07
N VAL A 75 4.25 -14.64 9.03
CA VAL A 75 4.31 -13.18 9.00
C VAL A 75 3.77 -12.62 10.30
N ASN A 76 4.51 -11.69 10.90
CA ASN A 76 4.01 -10.98 12.07
C ASN A 76 2.98 -9.93 11.66
N TRP A 77 1.84 -9.94 12.33
CA TRP A 77 0.80 -8.93 12.13
C TRP A 77 1.16 -7.62 12.84
N SER A 78 0.75 -6.52 12.24
CA SER A 78 0.83 -5.17 12.80
C SER A 78 -0.41 -4.37 12.41
N GLU A 79 -0.75 -3.36 13.20
CA GLU A 79 -1.77 -2.38 12.82
C GLU A 79 -1.32 -1.56 11.59
N ASP A 80 -0.02 -1.35 11.44
CA ASP A 80 0.56 -0.75 10.24
C ASP A 80 0.66 -1.77 9.11
N LEU A 81 -0.24 -1.63 8.14
CA LEU A 81 -0.31 -2.50 6.98
C LEU A 81 0.97 -2.46 6.11
N ALA A 82 1.72 -1.34 6.13
CA ALA A 82 2.98 -1.22 5.41
C ALA A 82 4.03 -2.19 5.97
N ILE A 83 4.10 -2.33 7.30
CA ILE A 83 5.00 -3.26 7.97
C ILE A 83 4.64 -4.71 7.62
N VAL A 84 3.34 -5.03 7.65
CA VAL A 84 2.88 -6.39 7.32
C VAL A 84 3.15 -6.72 5.85
N ALA A 85 2.94 -5.76 4.94
CA ALA A 85 3.20 -5.94 3.51
C ALA A 85 4.69 -6.20 3.22
N ALA A 86 5.58 -5.43 3.84
CA ALA A 86 7.03 -5.64 3.73
C ALA A 86 7.43 -7.04 4.23
N SER A 87 6.92 -7.45 5.40
CA SER A 87 7.19 -8.76 5.98
C SER A 87 6.64 -9.91 5.13
N ALA A 88 5.45 -9.71 4.54
CA ALA A 88 4.80 -10.72 3.69
C ALA A 88 5.54 -10.97 2.37
N LEU A 89 6.37 -10.02 1.91
CA LEU A 89 7.19 -10.15 0.70
C LEU A 89 8.61 -10.65 0.97
N SER A 90 8.92 -11.02 2.22
CA SER A 90 10.21 -11.66 2.54
C SER A 90 10.51 -12.82 1.56
N PRO A 91 11.78 -13.02 1.13
CA PRO A 91 13.01 -12.40 1.62
C PRO A 91 13.44 -11.12 0.86
N ALA A 92 12.54 -10.46 0.14
CA ALA A 92 12.85 -9.19 -0.53
C ALA A 92 13.05 -8.06 0.47
N GLU A 93 14.04 -7.22 0.23
CA GLU A 93 14.28 -6.00 1.00
C GLU A 93 13.47 -4.86 0.36
N ILE A 94 12.63 -4.23 1.16
CA ILE A 94 11.72 -3.19 0.73
C ILE A 94 12.26 -1.82 1.13
N LEU A 95 12.29 -0.89 0.19
CA LEU A 95 12.72 0.50 0.45
C LEU A 95 11.58 1.33 1.03
N ARG A 96 10.38 1.19 0.47
CA ARG A 96 9.21 1.97 0.88
C ARG A 96 7.92 1.23 0.53
N VAL A 97 6.89 1.45 1.34
CA VAL A 97 5.54 0.96 1.10
C VAL A 97 4.57 2.13 1.20
N ASN A 98 3.74 2.30 0.18
CA ASN A 98 2.65 3.27 0.17
C ASN A 98 1.32 2.51 0.21
N VAL A 99 0.47 2.82 1.18
CA VAL A 99 -0.81 2.14 1.38
C VAL A 99 -1.96 3.08 1.00
N ASP A 100 -2.76 2.67 0.02
CA ASP A 100 -4.03 3.28 -0.32
C ASP A 100 -5.18 2.41 0.22
N SER A 101 -5.61 2.71 1.43
CA SER A 101 -6.67 1.95 2.11
C SER A 101 -8.04 2.11 1.45
N MET A 102 -8.29 3.23 0.78
CA MET A 102 -9.58 3.49 0.12
C MET A 102 -9.76 2.58 -1.10
N ASN A 103 -8.71 2.42 -1.91
CA ASN A 103 -8.73 1.58 -3.10
C ASN A 103 -8.22 0.16 -2.84
N LYS A 104 -7.84 -0.16 -1.61
CA LYS A 104 -7.21 -1.44 -1.21
C LYS A 104 -5.99 -1.78 -2.07
N LYS A 105 -5.12 -0.80 -2.27
CA LYS A 105 -3.88 -0.94 -3.02
C LYS A 105 -2.67 -0.67 -2.14
N ILE A 106 -1.60 -1.40 -2.41
CA ILE A 106 -0.32 -1.25 -1.74
C ILE A 106 0.75 -1.18 -2.83
N ASP A 107 1.45 -0.05 -2.90
CA ASP A 107 2.62 0.09 -3.77
C ASP A 107 3.87 -0.20 -2.95
N VAL A 108 4.64 -1.17 -3.38
CA VAL A 108 5.89 -1.60 -2.75
C VAL A 108 7.04 -1.22 -3.63
N ILE A 109 7.92 -0.39 -3.11
CA ILE A 109 9.09 0.12 -3.83
C ILE A 109 10.35 -0.60 -3.32
N LEU A 110 11.15 -1.10 -4.23
CA LEU A 110 12.35 -1.86 -3.96
C LEU A 110 13.43 -1.65 -5.02
N THR A 111 14.62 -2.22 -4.79
CA THR A 111 15.68 -2.23 -5.79
C THR A 111 15.48 -3.34 -6.83
N ASP A 112 16.05 -3.18 -8.04
CA ASP A 112 15.99 -4.20 -9.09
C ASP A 112 16.44 -5.58 -8.62
N GLU A 113 17.45 -5.63 -7.73
CA GLU A 113 17.98 -6.88 -7.17
C GLU A 113 16.95 -7.65 -6.33
N ASN A 114 16.00 -6.93 -5.73
CA ASN A 114 14.95 -7.50 -4.89
C ASN A 114 13.66 -7.82 -5.64
N LEU A 115 13.51 -7.33 -6.88
CA LEU A 115 12.30 -7.50 -7.69
C LEU A 115 11.92 -8.99 -7.85
N SER A 116 12.88 -9.81 -8.27
CA SER A 116 12.65 -11.26 -8.46
C SER A 116 12.30 -11.99 -7.17
N LYS A 117 12.84 -11.55 -6.01
CA LYS A 117 12.53 -12.12 -4.70
C LYS A 117 11.11 -11.77 -4.26
N ALA A 118 10.71 -10.49 -4.45
CA ALA A 118 9.38 -10.02 -4.10
C ALA A 118 8.29 -10.69 -4.93
N ILE A 119 8.49 -10.78 -6.24
CA ILE A 119 7.55 -11.45 -7.15
C ILE A 119 7.51 -12.95 -6.88
N GLY A 120 8.66 -13.59 -6.74
CA GLY A 120 8.81 -15.03 -6.59
C GLY A 120 8.56 -15.80 -7.88
N ARG A 121 8.84 -17.11 -7.84
CA ARG A 121 8.66 -17.98 -9.01
C ARG A 121 7.19 -17.94 -9.49
N ARG A 122 6.96 -17.57 -10.74
CA ARG A 122 5.63 -17.43 -11.38
C ARG A 122 4.69 -16.49 -10.60
N GLY A 123 5.22 -15.49 -9.94
CA GLY A 123 4.43 -14.54 -9.15
C GLY A 123 3.85 -15.11 -7.84
N GLN A 124 4.35 -16.25 -7.36
CA GLN A 124 3.78 -16.94 -6.20
C GLN A 124 3.90 -16.09 -4.93
N ASN A 125 5.04 -15.45 -4.69
CA ASN A 125 5.27 -14.71 -3.46
C ASN A 125 4.31 -13.51 -3.35
N VAL A 126 4.26 -12.66 -4.38
CA VAL A 126 3.36 -11.49 -4.40
C VAL A 126 1.88 -11.91 -4.41
N ARG A 127 1.50 -12.98 -5.14
CA ARG A 127 0.13 -13.47 -5.18
C ARG A 127 -0.35 -13.97 -3.81
N LEU A 128 0.51 -14.66 -3.05
CA LEU A 128 0.18 -15.09 -1.69
C LEU A 128 0.10 -13.91 -0.73
N ALA A 129 0.99 -12.93 -0.83
CA ALA A 129 0.94 -11.70 -0.04
C ALA A 129 -0.34 -10.90 -0.32
N THR A 130 -0.72 -10.72 -1.59
CA THR A 130 -1.98 -10.10 -2.01
C THR A 130 -3.21 -10.76 -1.35
N LYS A 131 -3.26 -12.09 -1.37
CA LYS A 131 -4.34 -12.85 -0.72
C LYS A 131 -4.31 -12.74 0.79
N LEU A 132 -3.12 -12.76 1.39
CA LEU A 132 -2.93 -12.66 2.84
C LEU A 132 -3.44 -11.34 3.38
N LEU A 133 -3.16 -10.24 2.69
CA LEU A 133 -3.49 -8.87 3.08
C LEU A 133 -4.86 -8.40 2.56
N ASN A 134 -5.45 -9.14 1.62
CA ASN A 134 -6.68 -8.73 0.92
C ASN A 134 -6.58 -7.33 0.29
N HIS A 135 -5.38 -7.01 -0.24
CA HIS A 135 -5.05 -5.79 -0.95
C HIS A 135 -4.30 -6.11 -2.23
N GLU A 136 -4.53 -5.35 -3.28
CA GLU A 136 -3.73 -5.42 -4.51
C GLU A 136 -2.32 -4.89 -4.21
N ILE A 137 -1.29 -5.69 -4.52
CA ILE A 137 0.11 -5.30 -4.32
C ILE A 137 0.74 -5.02 -5.68
N ASN A 138 1.17 -3.78 -5.89
CA ASN A 138 1.98 -3.38 -7.03
C ASN A 138 3.44 -3.32 -6.58
N ILE A 139 4.32 -3.95 -7.33
CA ILE A 139 5.75 -3.91 -7.07
C ILE A 139 6.39 -3.02 -8.11
N LEU A 140 7.13 -2.02 -7.66
CA LEU A 140 7.81 -1.02 -8.48
C LEU A 140 9.28 -0.95 -8.09
N THR A 141 10.13 -0.76 -9.06
CA THR A 141 11.51 -0.37 -8.79
C THR A 141 11.57 1.10 -8.36
N ASP A 142 12.64 1.50 -7.67
CA ASP A 142 12.83 2.91 -7.27
C ASP A 142 12.89 3.84 -8.49
N GLN A 143 13.43 3.35 -9.61
CA GLN A 143 13.44 4.09 -10.86
C GLN A 143 12.03 4.27 -11.44
N GLU A 144 11.23 3.19 -11.54
CA GLU A 144 9.86 3.24 -12.04
C GLU A 144 8.97 4.15 -11.17
N ASP A 145 9.14 4.10 -9.84
CA ASP A 145 8.41 4.99 -8.94
C ASP A 145 8.84 6.45 -9.08
N SER A 146 10.13 6.71 -9.31
CA SER A 146 10.63 8.05 -9.58
C SER A 146 10.08 8.62 -10.89
N GLU A 147 10.10 7.82 -11.96
CA GLU A 147 9.53 8.20 -13.26
C GLU A 147 8.03 8.46 -13.15
N ARG A 148 7.29 7.59 -12.46
CA ARG A 148 5.85 7.78 -12.21
C ARG A 148 5.58 9.08 -11.49
N ARG A 149 6.31 9.40 -10.41
CA ARG A 149 6.15 10.65 -9.67
C ARG A 149 6.46 11.88 -10.51
N GLN A 150 7.45 11.81 -11.41
CA GLN A 150 7.77 12.90 -12.33
C GLN A 150 6.64 13.14 -13.33
N ILE A 151 6.08 12.06 -13.88
CA ILE A 151 4.94 12.14 -14.80
C ILE A 151 3.71 12.73 -14.09
N GLU A 152 3.36 12.21 -12.92
CA GLU A 152 2.24 12.72 -12.12
C GLU A 152 2.41 14.20 -11.75
N PHE A 153 3.63 14.60 -11.36
CA PHE A 153 3.94 16.00 -11.07
C PHE A 153 3.72 16.89 -12.29
N LYS A 154 4.21 16.45 -13.45
CA LYS A 154 4.05 17.18 -14.71
C LYS A 154 2.57 17.27 -15.10
N GLU A 155 1.83 16.18 -15.07
CA GLU A 155 0.41 16.15 -15.42
C GLU A 155 -0.42 17.09 -14.52
N LYS A 156 -0.15 17.10 -13.22
CA LYS A 156 -0.79 18.03 -12.28
C LYS A 156 -0.42 19.48 -12.57
N THR A 157 0.85 19.75 -12.84
CA THR A 157 1.31 21.08 -13.23
C THR A 157 0.62 21.55 -14.51
N ASP A 158 0.63 20.73 -15.56
CA ASP A 158 0.00 21.04 -16.84
C ASP A 158 -1.52 21.27 -16.68
N ASN A 159 -2.16 20.54 -15.78
CA ASN A 159 -3.58 20.74 -15.47
C ASN A 159 -3.84 22.13 -14.84
N PHE A 160 -3.03 22.54 -13.89
CA PHE A 160 -3.15 23.88 -13.29
C PHE A 160 -2.84 24.98 -14.31
N VAL A 161 -1.73 24.86 -15.03
CA VAL A 161 -1.32 25.82 -16.06
C VAL A 161 -2.41 26.05 -17.09
N LYS A 162 -2.96 24.96 -17.64
CA LYS A 162 -3.96 25.02 -18.70
C LYS A 162 -5.33 25.53 -18.24
N ASN A 163 -5.80 25.05 -17.10
CA ASN A 163 -7.18 25.30 -16.68
C ASN A 163 -7.35 26.54 -15.80
N LEU A 164 -6.29 26.98 -15.13
CA LEU A 164 -6.27 28.20 -14.33
C LEU A 164 -5.49 29.35 -15.00
N GLU A 165 -5.01 29.14 -16.24
CA GLU A 165 -4.23 30.13 -17.01
C GLU A 165 -3.01 30.67 -16.22
N LEU A 166 -2.24 29.74 -15.62
CA LEU A 166 -1.05 30.06 -14.83
C LEU A 166 0.23 29.95 -15.66
N ASP A 167 1.29 30.57 -15.19
CA ASP A 167 2.62 30.22 -15.64
C ASP A 167 3.10 28.87 -15.06
N GLU A 168 4.06 28.27 -15.71
CA GLU A 168 4.57 26.96 -15.33
C GLU A 168 5.17 26.94 -13.91
N THR A 169 5.84 28.02 -13.52
CA THR A 169 6.49 28.13 -12.21
C THR A 169 5.46 28.11 -11.09
N LEU A 170 4.38 28.86 -11.24
CA LEU A 170 3.29 28.88 -10.26
C LEU A 170 2.56 27.54 -10.19
N GLY A 171 2.33 26.90 -11.35
CA GLY A 171 1.76 25.55 -11.41
C GLY A 171 2.62 24.51 -10.68
N GLN A 172 3.94 24.57 -10.85
CA GLN A 172 4.89 23.69 -10.16
C GLN A 172 4.91 23.95 -8.64
N LEU A 173 4.86 25.18 -8.20
CA LEU A 173 4.80 25.56 -6.78
C LEU A 173 3.54 25.02 -6.11
N LEU A 174 2.38 25.15 -6.75
CA LEU A 174 1.12 24.60 -6.22
C LEU A 174 1.21 23.08 -6.02
N VAL A 175 1.75 22.36 -7.01
CA VAL A 175 1.93 20.89 -6.88
C VAL A 175 2.93 20.54 -5.79
N ALA A 176 4.03 21.29 -5.67
CA ALA A 176 5.06 21.06 -4.65
C ALA A 176 4.52 21.27 -3.22
N GLU A 177 3.59 22.20 -3.05
CA GLU A 177 2.93 22.49 -1.75
C GLU A 177 1.74 21.53 -1.46
N GLY A 178 1.52 20.55 -2.33
CA GLY A 178 0.58 19.46 -2.08
C GLY A 178 -0.81 19.61 -2.69
N PHE A 179 -1.06 20.67 -3.47
CA PHE A 179 -2.30 20.79 -4.23
C PHE A 179 -2.29 19.78 -5.37
N SER A 180 -3.29 18.92 -5.39
CA SER A 180 -3.37 17.80 -6.36
C SER A 180 -4.40 18.02 -7.44
N SER A 181 -5.39 18.87 -7.19
CA SER A 181 -6.53 19.13 -8.08
C SER A 181 -6.97 20.59 -8.00
N ILE A 182 -7.76 21.01 -9.00
CA ILE A 182 -8.40 22.34 -9.02
C ILE A 182 -9.41 22.46 -7.87
N ASP A 183 -10.04 21.36 -7.47
CA ASP A 183 -10.96 21.34 -6.34
C ASP A 183 -10.26 21.68 -5.02
N ASP A 184 -9.01 21.24 -4.82
CA ASP A 184 -8.23 21.58 -3.63
C ASP A 184 -8.01 23.10 -3.52
N ILE A 185 -7.80 23.77 -4.66
CA ILE A 185 -7.63 25.23 -4.72
C ILE A 185 -8.97 25.93 -4.49
N LYS A 186 -10.05 25.46 -5.12
CA LYS A 186 -11.41 26.00 -4.98
C LYS A 186 -11.88 26.00 -3.52
N ASP A 187 -11.58 24.90 -2.81
CA ASP A 187 -12.02 24.66 -1.43
C ASP A 187 -11.03 25.19 -0.38
N SER A 188 -9.89 25.76 -0.81
CA SER A 188 -8.89 26.34 0.08
C SER A 188 -9.28 27.76 0.51
N GLU A 189 -8.76 28.17 1.67
CA GLU A 189 -8.80 29.56 2.11
C GLU A 189 -7.62 30.36 1.53
N PRO A 190 -7.77 31.67 1.26
CA PRO A 190 -6.67 32.51 0.75
C PRO A 190 -5.40 32.41 1.59
N ASP A 191 -5.53 32.30 2.92
CA ASP A 191 -4.41 32.19 3.86
C ASP A 191 -3.59 30.89 3.66
N ALA A 192 -4.17 29.86 3.09
CA ALA A 192 -3.45 28.60 2.78
C ALA A 192 -2.55 28.82 1.56
N LEU A 193 -3.01 29.55 0.55
CA LEU A 193 -2.25 29.83 -0.66
C LEU A 193 -1.17 30.91 -0.43
N THR A 194 -1.38 31.88 0.45
CA THR A 194 -0.37 32.90 0.76
C THR A 194 0.84 32.38 1.53
N LYS A 195 0.78 31.16 2.06
CA LYS A 195 1.95 30.48 2.64
C LYS A 195 2.96 30.05 1.57
N ILE A 196 2.53 29.99 0.32
CA ILE A 196 3.37 29.62 -0.82
C ILE A 196 4.18 30.84 -1.23
N GLU A 197 5.50 30.70 -1.30
CA GLU A 197 6.39 31.77 -1.69
C GLU A 197 6.03 32.30 -3.08
N GLY A 198 5.80 33.60 -3.19
CA GLY A 198 5.42 34.26 -4.44
C GLY A 198 3.91 34.39 -4.70
N ILE A 199 3.04 33.92 -3.78
CA ILE A 199 1.60 34.14 -3.86
C ILE A 199 1.17 35.20 -2.83
N GLU A 200 0.79 36.37 -3.33
CA GLU A 200 0.20 37.44 -2.53
C GLU A 200 -1.31 37.20 -2.32
N GLU A 201 -1.91 37.91 -1.37
CA GLU A 201 -3.33 37.75 -1.02
C GLU A 201 -4.28 37.97 -2.21
N ASP A 202 -3.98 38.97 -3.05
CA ASP A 202 -4.79 39.26 -4.24
C ASP A 202 -4.67 38.14 -5.27
N THR A 203 -3.48 37.59 -5.48
CA THR A 203 -3.23 36.41 -6.35
C THR A 203 -3.93 35.18 -5.82
N ALA A 204 -3.91 34.96 -4.51
CA ALA A 204 -4.60 33.84 -3.88
C ALA A 204 -6.12 33.88 -4.10
N LYS A 205 -6.73 35.06 -3.95
CA LYS A 205 -8.17 35.27 -4.22
C LYS A 205 -8.51 35.03 -5.69
N GLU A 206 -7.68 35.55 -6.60
CA GLU A 206 -7.85 35.34 -8.04
C GLU A 206 -7.76 33.87 -8.44
N LEU A 207 -6.80 33.11 -7.87
CA LEU A 207 -6.67 31.69 -8.10
C LEU A 207 -7.92 30.90 -7.67
N ILE A 208 -8.45 31.20 -6.49
CA ILE A 208 -9.68 30.57 -5.98
C ILE A 208 -10.88 30.91 -6.87
N GLU A 209 -10.97 32.14 -7.36
CA GLU A 209 -12.06 32.57 -8.24
C GLU A 209 -11.98 31.86 -9.58
N ARG A 210 -10.80 31.78 -10.21
CA ARG A 210 -10.57 31.01 -11.43
C ARG A 210 -10.90 29.52 -11.27
N ALA A 211 -10.53 28.92 -10.13
CA ALA A 211 -10.86 27.53 -9.83
C ALA A 211 -12.38 27.31 -9.71
N LYS A 212 -13.12 28.25 -9.11
CA LYS A 212 -14.59 28.23 -9.03
C LYS A 212 -15.25 28.36 -10.39
N GLU A 213 -14.76 29.28 -11.23
CA GLU A 213 -15.26 29.47 -12.60
C GLU A 213 -15.03 28.21 -13.47
N PHE A 214 -13.83 27.61 -13.36
CA PHE A 214 -13.53 26.35 -14.07
C PHE A 214 -14.53 25.26 -13.68
N TYR A 215 -14.78 25.07 -12.39
CA TYR A 215 -15.71 24.08 -11.90
C TYR A 215 -17.15 24.30 -12.39
N GLN A 216 -17.61 25.54 -12.43
CA GLN A 216 -18.94 25.88 -12.95
C GLN A 216 -19.07 25.57 -14.44
N LYS A 217 -18.06 25.91 -15.25
CA LYS A 217 -18.02 25.59 -16.69
C LYS A 217 -18.03 24.08 -16.94
N ASP A 218 -17.26 23.32 -16.17
CA ASP A 218 -17.17 21.87 -16.27
C ASP A 218 -18.52 21.21 -15.95
N GLN A 219 -19.19 21.64 -14.88
CA GLN A 219 -20.55 21.18 -14.53
C GLN A 219 -21.60 21.48 -15.61
N GLU A 220 -21.53 22.66 -16.25
CA GLU A 220 -22.41 23.00 -17.35
C GLU A 220 -22.17 22.15 -18.59
N GLU A 221 -20.90 21.82 -18.90
CA GLU A 221 -20.58 20.94 -20.02
C GLU A 221 -21.04 19.50 -19.78
N ILE A 222 -20.86 18.98 -18.58
CA ILE A 222 -21.35 17.64 -18.18
C ILE A 222 -22.87 17.60 -18.30
N SER A 223 -23.56 18.63 -17.82
CA SER A 223 -25.02 18.75 -17.88
C SER A 223 -25.58 18.82 -19.32
N LYS A 224 -24.79 19.37 -20.26
CA LYS A 224 -25.14 19.42 -21.70
C LYS A 224 -24.90 18.09 -22.42
N ARG A 225 -23.96 17.26 -21.94
CA ARG A 225 -23.65 15.93 -22.53
C ARG A 225 -24.62 14.83 -22.08
N VAL A 226 -25.31 15.03 -20.96
CA VAL A 226 -26.29 14.07 -20.39
C VAL A 226 -27.70 14.31 -20.90
N LYS A 227 -27.95 15.42 -21.62
CA LYS A 227 -29.20 15.71 -22.34
C LYS A 227 -29.10 15.31 -23.82
#